data_1acca1fc7dc78d842c4e617541d8816c
#
_entry.id   1acca1fc7dc78d842c4e617541d8816c
#
_cell.length_a   1.000
_cell.length_b   1.000
_cell.length_c   1.000
_cell.angle_alpha   90.00
_cell.angle_beta   90.00
_cell.angle_gamma   90.00
#
_symmetry.space_group_name_H-M   'P 1'
#
loop_
_entity.id
_entity.type
_entity.pdbx_description
1 polymer ?
#
loop_
_entity_poly.entity_id
_entity_poly.type
_entity_poly.pdbx_seq_one_letter_code
_entity_poly.pdbx_strand_id
1 'polypeptide(L)' 'METGNVNVDLSAATDVSCEKCGGITFREVAFIKKVSALISPTGKEAMVPIGTFCCSSCGHVNAEFDPRRRLQGN' A
#
# COMPACT_ATOMS: atom_id res chain seq x y z
N MET A 1 4.66 -10.05 -11.98
CA MET A 1 4.46 -9.60 -12.62
C MET A 1 4.55 -9.40 -13.78
N GLU A 2 4.28 -9.47 -14.30
CA GLU A 2 4.47 -9.28 -15.31
C GLU A 2 4.50 -8.16 -15.76
N THR A 3 4.69 -7.76 -15.78
CA THR A 3 4.85 -6.58 -16.11
C THR A 3 5.61 -6.36 -17.22
N GLY A 4 6.21 -7.26 -17.63
CA GLY A 4 7.15 -7.09 -18.63
C GLY A 4 6.65 -6.60 -19.92
N ASN A 5 5.40 -6.71 -20.15
CA ASN A 5 4.90 -6.25 -21.43
C ASN A 5 4.30 -4.88 -21.36
N VAL A 6 4.54 -4.17 -20.30
CA VAL A 6 4.10 -2.81 -20.21
C VAL A 6 5.10 -1.94 -20.93
N ASN A 7 4.65 -1.20 -21.91
CA ASN A 7 5.52 -0.33 -22.66
C ASN A 7 5.52 1.06 -22.07
N VAL A 8 6.21 1.19 -20.96
CA VAL A 8 6.28 2.45 -20.27
C VAL A 8 7.66 3.04 -20.46
N ASP A 9 7.71 4.29 -20.88
CA ASP A 9 8.97 5.00 -21.02
C ASP A 9 9.32 5.59 -19.66
N LEU A 10 10.20 4.92 -18.94
CA LEU A 10 10.55 5.32 -17.59
C LEU A 10 11.25 6.68 -17.54
N SER A 11 11.82 7.12 -18.65
CA SER A 11 12.44 8.44 -18.64
C SER A 11 11.38 9.55 -18.56
N ALA A 12 10.14 9.24 -18.88
CA ALA A 12 9.06 10.21 -18.77
C ALA A 12 8.32 10.11 -17.46
N ALA A 13 8.67 9.13 -16.63
CA ALA A 13 8.03 8.95 -15.34
C ALA A 13 8.70 9.84 -14.30
N THR A 14 7.99 10.13 -13.23
CA THR A 14 8.54 10.92 -12.15
C THR A 14 8.70 10.06 -10.91
N ASP A 15 9.69 10.38 -10.11
CA ASP A 15 9.88 9.68 -8.84
C ASP A 15 8.82 10.13 -7.84
N VAL A 16 8.42 9.21 -7.00
CA VAL A 16 7.55 9.53 -5.88
C VAL A 16 8.45 9.77 -4.67
N SER A 17 8.21 10.84 -3.96
CA SER A 17 9.00 11.14 -2.77
C SER A 17 8.14 11.03 -1.53
N CYS A 18 8.79 10.73 -0.42
CA CYS A 18 8.13 10.64 0.87
C CYS A 18 7.60 12.01 1.29
N GLU A 19 6.34 12.05 1.68
CA GLU A 19 5.71 13.29 2.12
C GLU A 19 6.35 13.86 3.37
N LYS A 20 6.98 12.98 4.16
CA LYS A 20 7.52 13.39 5.43
C LYS A 20 8.99 13.74 5.38
N CYS A 21 9.81 12.91 4.75
CA CYS A 21 11.25 13.12 4.76
C CYS A 21 11.86 13.40 3.39
N GLY A 22 11.07 13.26 2.32
CA GLY A 22 11.58 13.52 0.98
C GLY A 22 12.37 12.39 0.37
N GLY A 23 12.48 11.25 1.03
CA GLY A 23 13.19 10.11 0.46
C GLY A 23 12.46 9.56 -0.74
N ILE A 24 13.20 8.93 -1.63
CA ILE A 24 12.61 8.43 -2.87
C ILE A 24 12.60 6.92 -2.98
N THR A 25 12.97 6.22 -1.93
CA THR A 25 12.93 4.76 -1.94
C THR A 25 11.90 4.27 -0.94
N PHE A 26 11.22 3.19 -1.32
CA PHE A 26 10.14 2.65 -0.53
C PHE A 26 10.28 1.15 -0.44
N ARG A 27 9.70 0.57 0.60
CA ARG A 27 9.66 -0.88 0.74
C ARG A 27 8.23 -1.32 0.88
N GLU A 28 7.99 -2.56 0.52
CA GLU A 28 6.64 -3.12 0.56
C GLU A 28 6.34 -3.61 1.96
N VAL A 29 5.16 -3.27 2.44
CA VAL A 29 4.69 -3.68 3.76
C VAL A 29 3.22 -4.00 3.64
N ALA A 30 2.62 -4.52 4.70
CA ALA A 30 1.20 -4.82 4.68
C ALA A 30 0.54 -4.36 5.95
N PHE A 31 -0.63 -3.74 5.79
CA PHE A 31 -1.52 -3.53 6.91
C PHE A 31 -2.32 -4.81 7.12
N ILE A 32 -2.58 -5.16 8.36
CA ILE A 32 -3.36 -6.34 8.67
C ILE A 32 -4.71 -5.87 9.23
N LYS A 33 -5.78 -6.20 8.52
CA LYS A 33 -7.12 -5.89 9.01
C LYS A 33 -7.70 -7.13 9.65
N LYS A 34 -8.29 -6.96 10.81
CA LYS A 34 -8.93 -8.05 11.51
C LYS A 34 -10.43 -7.96 11.29
N VAL A 35 -11.01 -9.04 10.79
CA VAL A 35 -12.44 -9.13 10.54
C VAL A 35 -13.04 -9.98 11.62
N SER A 36 -14.03 -9.45 12.35
CA SER A 36 -14.64 -10.19 13.44
C SER A 36 -15.45 -11.37 12.91
N ALA A 37 -15.66 -12.35 13.78
CA ALA A 37 -16.42 -13.53 13.40
C ALA A 37 -17.86 -13.18 13.00
N LEU A 38 -18.37 -12.09 13.53
CA LEU A 38 -19.76 -11.72 13.26
C LEU A 38 -19.99 -11.29 11.81
N ILE A 39 -18.99 -10.71 11.19
CA ILE A 39 -19.14 -10.23 9.82
C ILE A 39 -18.31 -11.01 8.83
N SER A 40 -17.56 -11.98 9.28
CA SER A 40 -16.76 -12.82 8.39
C SER A 40 -17.67 -13.82 7.68
N PRO A 41 -17.48 -14.05 6.37
CA PRO A 41 -18.31 -15.02 5.65
C PRO A 41 -18.19 -16.43 6.21
N THR A 42 -17.07 -16.75 6.87
CA THR A 42 -16.89 -18.09 7.41
C THR A 42 -17.37 -18.21 8.85
N GLY A 43 -17.76 -17.11 9.47
CA GLY A 43 -18.16 -17.13 10.86
C GLY A 43 -17.01 -17.20 11.83
N LYS A 44 -15.78 -17.03 11.35
CA LYS A 44 -14.59 -17.06 12.19
C LYS A 44 -13.81 -15.77 11.99
N GLU A 45 -13.11 -15.36 13.06
CA GLU A 45 -12.26 -14.20 12.95
C GLU A 45 -11.20 -14.45 11.89
N ALA A 46 -10.92 -13.44 11.11
CA ALA A 46 -9.95 -13.56 10.03
C ALA A 46 -9.07 -12.33 9.99
N MET A 47 -7.87 -12.50 9.46
CA MET A 47 -6.96 -11.40 9.25
C MET A 47 -6.69 -11.28 7.76
N VAL A 48 -6.77 -10.05 7.26
CA VAL A 48 -6.63 -9.79 5.83
C VAL A 48 -5.48 -8.84 5.63
N PRO A 49 -4.43 -9.25 4.91
CA PRO A 49 -3.31 -8.35 4.62
C PRO A 49 -3.64 -7.44 3.45
N ILE A 50 -3.24 -6.19 3.55
CA ILE A 50 -3.43 -5.22 2.48
C ILE A 50 -2.07 -4.60 2.20
N GLY A 51 -1.51 -4.87 1.02
CA GLY A 51 -0.18 -4.42 0.67
C GLY A 51 -0.11 -2.93 0.39
N THR A 52 0.99 -2.34 0.75
CA THR A 52 1.25 -0.95 0.44
C THR A 52 2.76 -0.72 0.49
N PHE A 53 3.17 0.54 0.43
CA PHE A 53 4.57 0.91 0.47
C PHE A 53 4.81 1.96 1.54
N CYS A 54 5.94 1.85 2.20
CA CYS A 54 6.34 2.89 3.15
C CYS A 54 7.75 3.34 2.84
N CYS A 55 8.06 4.55 3.23
CA CYS A 55 9.41 5.09 3.01
C CYS A 55 10.44 4.22 3.70
N SER A 56 11.49 3.85 2.97
CA SER A 56 12.51 2.99 3.54
C SER A 56 13.40 3.72 4.55
N SER A 57 13.35 5.05 4.58
CA SER A 57 14.14 5.82 5.51
C SER A 57 13.41 6.12 6.79
N CYS A 58 12.17 6.57 6.73
CA CYS A 58 11.45 6.99 7.92
C CYS A 58 10.20 6.16 8.24
N GLY A 59 9.80 5.28 7.34
CA GLY A 59 8.66 4.41 7.58
C GLY A 59 7.31 5.02 7.30
N HIS A 60 7.27 6.25 6.84
CA HIS A 60 6.00 6.92 6.56
C HIS A 60 5.31 6.30 5.34
N VAL A 61 3.98 6.19 5.41
CA VAL A 61 3.19 5.74 4.28
C VAL A 61 2.53 6.97 3.67
N ASN A 62 2.87 7.29 2.42
CA ASN A 62 2.27 8.43 1.76
C ASN A 62 0.77 8.23 1.64
N ALA A 63 0.04 9.35 1.62
CA ALA A 63 -1.40 9.28 1.51
C ALA A 63 -1.85 8.54 0.26
N GLU A 64 -1.13 8.70 -0.84
CA GLU A 64 -1.51 8.04 -2.09
C GLU A 64 -1.35 6.53 -2.03
N PHE A 65 -0.55 6.02 -1.07
CA PHE A 65 -0.36 4.59 -0.91
C PHE A 65 -1.20 4.00 0.20
N ASP A 66 -1.85 4.83 1.00
CA ASP A 66 -2.52 4.36 2.21
C ASP A 66 -3.86 3.73 1.85
N PRO A 67 -3.97 2.40 1.92
CA PRO A 67 -5.20 1.74 1.52
C PRO A 67 -6.35 2.02 2.48
N ARG A 68 -6.04 2.47 3.68
CA ARG A 68 -7.10 2.79 4.64
C ARG A 68 -7.95 3.96 4.15
N ARG A 69 -7.36 4.85 3.38
CA ARG A 69 -8.13 5.96 2.84
C ARG A 69 -9.14 5.51 1.82
N ARG A 70 -8.75 4.56 0.96
CA ARG A 70 -9.68 4.04 -0.02
C ARG A 70 -10.78 3.24 0.60
N LEU A 71 -10.44 2.46 1.61
CA LEU A 71 -11.41 1.59 2.22
C LEU A 71 -12.44 2.37 3.01
N GLN A 72 -12.07 3.55 3.47
CA GLN A 72 -13.00 4.36 4.20
C GLN A 72 -13.81 5.22 3.32
N GLY A 73 -13.44 5.36 2.26
CA GLY A 73 -13.97 6.02 1.49
C GLY A 73 -14.91 6.37 0.83
N ASN A 74 -15.05 6.26 0.97
CA ASN A 74 -15.77 6.55 0.48
C ASN A 74 -15.80 7.20 -0.30
#